data_5745955646972d30f83846b65f33d63d
#
_entry.id   5745955646972d30f83846b65f33d63d
#
_cell.length_a   1.000
_cell.length_b   1.000
_cell.length_c   1.000
_cell.angle_alpha   90.00
_cell.angle_beta   90.00
_cell.angle_gamma   90.00
#
_symmetry.space_group_name_H-M   'P 1'
#
loop_
_entity.id
_entity.type
_entity.pdbx_description
1 polymer ?
#
loop_
_entity_poly.entity_id
_entity_poly.type
_entity_poly.pdbx_seq_one_letter_code
_entity_poly.pdbx_strand_id
1 'polypeptide(L)'
;MKMVKGIFIILLFYFIGQLISYLIAGFIPGSIIGMMLLFVCLCFKVKGITAENVRDVANTFTKNMAMFFIPAGAGLLGSFGLISKFWMSILIICSVSTVLVIVVVALVQQQMEKRKK
;
A
#
# COMPACT_ATOMS: atom_id res chain seq x y z
N MET A 1 3.38 -24.54 0.73
CA MET A 1 4.45 -24.18 1.69
C MET A 1 5.04 -22.81 1.38
N LYS A 2 5.38 -22.47 0.15
CA LYS A 2 5.93 -21.15 -0.22
C LYS A 2 4.96 -20.00 0.08
N MET A 3 3.67 -20.17 -0.21
CA MET A 3 2.65 -19.17 0.08
C MET A 3 2.52 -18.88 1.57
N VAL A 4 2.52 -19.90 2.41
CA VAL A 4 2.43 -19.73 3.87
C VAL A 4 3.61 -18.94 4.42
N LYS A 5 4.82 -19.26 3.94
CA LYS A 5 6.04 -18.50 4.30
C LYS A 5 5.96 -17.05 3.83
N GLY A 6 5.46 -16.81 2.62
CA GLY A 6 5.27 -15.45 2.09
C GLY A 6 4.29 -14.64 2.92
N ILE A 7 3.14 -15.20 3.26
CA ILE A 7 2.15 -14.56 4.12
C ILE A 7 2.74 -14.27 5.50
N PHE A 8 3.46 -15.21 6.10
CA PHE A 8 4.11 -15.03 7.39
C PHE A 8 5.11 -13.87 7.36
N ILE A 9 5.94 -13.79 6.32
CA ILE A 9 6.91 -12.71 6.14
C ILE A 9 6.20 -11.36 6.04
N ILE A 10 5.16 -11.25 5.22
CA ILE A 10 4.38 -10.02 5.06
C ILE A 10 3.74 -9.58 6.38
N LEU A 11 3.12 -10.50 7.11
CA LEU A 11 2.52 -10.23 8.41
C LEU A 11 3.55 -9.80 9.46
N LEU A 12 4.72 -10.43 9.47
CA LEU A 12 5.80 -10.07 10.37
C LEU A 12 6.29 -8.64 10.11
N PHE A 13 6.52 -8.28 8.85
CA PHE A 13 6.89 -6.91 8.49
C PHE A 13 5.78 -5.90 8.76
N TYR A 14 4.53 -6.28 8.57
CA TYR A 14 3.38 -5.47 8.96
C TYR A 14 3.37 -5.19 10.46
N PHE A 15 3.60 -6.22 11.27
CA PHE A 15 3.64 -6.09 12.72
C PHE A 15 4.79 -5.20 13.19
N ILE A 16 5.99 -5.37 12.61
CA ILE A 16 7.15 -4.49 12.87
C ILE A 16 6.82 -3.05 12.47
N GLY A 17 6.20 -2.85 11.32
CA GLY A 17 5.75 -1.54 10.85
C GLY A 17 4.78 -0.88 11.82
N GLN A 18 3.84 -1.64 12.38
CA GLN A 18 2.90 -1.15 13.39
C GLN A 18 3.59 -0.74 14.69
N LEU A 19 4.56 -1.55 15.16
CA LEU A 19 5.37 -1.21 16.33
C LEU A 19 6.13 0.10 16.15
N ILE A 20 6.78 0.27 14.99
CA ILE A 20 7.52 1.49 14.66
C ILE A 20 6.57 2.68 14.55
N SER A 21 5.41 2.52 13.93
CA SER A 21 4.38 3.55 13.84
C SER A 21 3.92 4.01 15.22
N TYR A 22 3.74 3.07 16.14
CA TYR A 22 3.39 3.38 17.52
C TYR A 22 4.47 4.20 18.22
N LEU A 23 5.75 3.88 17.99
CA LEU A 23 6.88 4.62 18.56
C LEU A 23 7.02 6.05 17.99
N ILE A 24 6.59 6.27 16.75
CA ILE A 24 6.63 7.58 16.06
C ILE A 24 5.33 8.37 16.31
N ALA A 25 4.54 8.01 17.31
CA ALA A 25 3.26 8.65 17.64
C ALA A 25 2.22 8.61 16.51
N GLY A 26 2.26 7.60 15.63
CA GLY A 26 1.25 7.37 14.60
C GLY A 26 1.28 8.34 13.43
N PHE A 27 2.34 9.12 13.27
CA PHE A 27 2.47 10.08 12.17
C PHE A 27 2.45 9.41 10.78
N ILE A 28 3.04 8.22 10.69
CA ILE A 28 3.05 7.42 9.47
C ILE A 28 2.31 6.10 9.73
N PRO A 29 1.35 5.69 8.88
CA PRO A 29 0.68 4.40 9.02
C PRO A 29 1.67 3.24 9.03
N GLY A 30 1.51 2.31 9.98
CA GLY A 30 2.42 1.17 10.15
C GLY A 30 2.49 0.24 8.94
N SER A 31 1.43 0.16 8.16
CA SER A 31 1.40 -0.60 6.90
C SER A 31 2.39 -0.06 5.86
N ILE A 32 2.54 1.27 5.77
CA ILE A 32 3.50 1.91 4.87
C ILE A 32 4.93 1.62 5.33
N ILE A 33 5.21 1.75 6.63
CA ILE A 33 6.53 1.45 7.20
C ILE A 33 6.88 -0.02 6.96
N GLY A 34 5.95 -0.94 7.23
CA GLY A 34 6.14 -2.36 7.00
C GLY A 34 6.43 -2.70 5.54
N MET A 35 5.72 -2.07 4.61
CA MET A 35 5.92 -2.26 3.18
C MET A 35 7.26 -1.71 2.70
N MET A 36 7.68 -0.55 3.19
CA MET A 36 9.00 0.03 2.90
C MET A 36 10.14 -0.86 3.42
N LEU A 37 10.02 -1.36 4.65
CA LEU A 37 10.99 -2.28 5.23
C LEU A 37 11.09 -3.58 4.44
N LEU A 38 9.96 -4.17 4.07
CA LEU A 38 9.92 -5.37 3.23
C LEU A 38 10.61 -5.12 1.88
N PHE A 39 10.34 -4.00 1.25
CA PHE A 39 10.96 -3.61 -0.01
C PHE A 39 12.49 -3.51 0.11
N VAL A 40 12.97 -2.82 1.14
CA VAL A 40 14.40 -2.68 1.41
C VAL A 40 15.05 -4.05 1.65
N CYS A 41 14.43 -4.92 2.45
CA CYS A 41 14.93 -6.27 2.70
C CYS A 41 14.99 -7.13 1.42
N LEU A 42 14.02 -6.98 0.53
CA LEU A 42 14.03 -7.66 -0.78
C LEU A 42 15.15 -7.15 -1.69
N CYS A 43 15.42 -5.84 -1.66
CA CYS A 43 16.52 -5.23 -2.42
C CYS A 43 17.89 -5.75 -1.95
N PHE A 44 18.07 -5.92 -0.64
CA PHE A 44 19.33 -6.43 -0.05
C PHE A 44 19.46 -7.95 -0.09
N LYS A 45 18.50 -8.67 -0.68
CA LYS A 45 18.50 -10.15 -0.77
C LYS A 45 18.84 -10.83 0.57
N VAL A 46 18.20 -10.41 1.64
CA VAL A 46 18.42 -10.98 2.98
C VAL A 46 18.14 -12.50 2.96
N LYS A 47 19.06 -13.28 3.50
CA LYS A 47 18.94 -14.75 3.59
C LYS A 47 17.60 -15.14 4.25
N GLY A 48 16.80 -15.90 3.52
CA GLY A 48 15.48 -16.40 4.01
C GLY A 48 14.28 -15.63 3.49
N ILE A 49 14.44 -14.42 2.95
CA ILE A 49 13.37 -13.64 2.33
C ILE A 49 13.61 -13.65 0.82
N THR A 50 13.02 -14.63 0.16
CA THR A 50 13.14 -14.74 -1.29
C THR A 50 12.02 -13.97 -1.96
N ALA A 51 12.34 -13.16 -2.95
CA ALA A 51 11.37 -12.42 -3.76
C ALA A 51 10.27 -13.34 -4.34
N GLU A 52 10.61 -14.59 -4.65
CA GLU A 52 9.65 -15.58 -5.12
C GLU A 52 8.53 -15.86 -4.12
N ASN A 53 8.86 -15.99 -2.82
CA ASN A 53 7.86 -16.27 -1.78
C ASN A 53 6.84 -15.12 -1.64
N VAL A 54 7.33 -13.89 -1.71
CA VAL A 54 6.49 -12.69 -1.64
C VAL A 54 5.74 -12.47 -2.95
N ARG A 55 6.35 -12.76 -4.09
CA ARG A 55 5.76 -12.61 -5.42
C ARG A 55 4.53 -13.49 -5.62
N ASP A 56 4.58 -14.75 -5.18
CA ASP A 56 3.44 -15.67 -5.31
C ASP A 56 2.23 -15.17 -4.50
N VAL A 57 2.47 -14.67 -3.29
CA VAL A 57 1.42 -14.06 -2.47
C VAL A 57 0.90 -12.79 -3.11
N ALA A 58 1.78 -11.88 -3.53
CA ALA A 58 1.40 -10.64 -4.18
C ALA A 58 0.58 -10.88 -5.46
N ASN A 59 0.99 -11.83 -6.29
CA ASN A 59 0.26 -12.21 -7.51
C ASN A 59 -1.13 -12.77 -7.18
N THR A 60 -1.26 -13.59 -6.14
CA THR A 60 -2.55 -14.12 -5.70
C THR A 60 -3.47 -13.01 -5.22
N PHE A 61 -2.96 -12.08 -4.43
CA PHE A 61 -3.73 -10.92 -3.96
C PHE A 61 -4.13 -10.01 -5.13
N THR A 62 -3.21 -9.72 -6.05
CA THR A 62 -3.47 -8.87 -7.21
C THR A 62 -4.50 -9.52 -8.14
N LYS A 63 -4.39 -10.82 -8.38
CA LYS A 63 -5.34 -11.56 -9.22
C LYS A 63 -6.76 -11.57 -8.64
N ASN A 64 -6.86 -11.62 -7.31
CA ASN A 64 -8.14 -11.64 -6.60
C ASN A 64 -8.48 -10.27 -5.98
N MET A 65 -7.91 -9.20 -6.48
CA MET A 65 -8.06 -7.84 -5.93
C MET A 65 -9.53 -7.41 -5.81
N ALA A 66 -10.37 -7.83 -6.76
CA ALA A 66 -11.80 -7.54 -6.73
C ALA A 66 -12.49 -8.05 -5.45
N MET A 67 -12.06 -9.18 -4.89
CA MET A 67 -12.64 -9.72 -3.65
C MET A 67 -12.40 -8.81 -2.45
N PHE A 68 -11.31 -8.04 -2.44
CA PHE A 68 -11.00 -7.11 -1.36
C PHE A 68 -11.84 -5.83 -1.42
N PHE A 69 -12.37 -5.48 -2.59
CA PHE A 69 -13.25 -4.34 -2.74
C PHE A 69 -14.67 -4.58 -2.18
N ILE A 70 -15.11 -5.83 -2.08
CA ILE A 70 -16.45 -6.17 -1.58
C ILE A 70 -16.62 -5.73 -0.11
N PRO A 71 -15.75 -6.11 0.85
CA PRO A 71 -15.88 -5.65 2.22
C PRO A 71 -15.66 -4.14 2.37
N ALA A 72 -14.78 -3.55 1.56
CA ALA A 72 -14.58 -2.10 1.54
C ALA A 72 -15.85 -1.37 1.06
N GLY A 73 -16.48 -1.85 -0.02
CA GLY A 73 -17.75 -1.32 -0.52
C GLY A 73 -18.89 -1.46 0.50
N ALA A 74 -18.98 -2.59 1.17
CA ALA A 74 -19.95 -2.81 2.24
C ALA A 74 -19.73 -1.84 3.43
N GLY A 75 -18.49 -1.56 3.79
CA GLY A 75 -18.13 -0.58 4.81
C GLY A 75 -18.55 0.84 4.43
N LEU A 76 -18.42 1.21 3.15
CA LEU A 76 -18.90 2.50 2.64
C LEU A 76 -20.42 2.65 2.75
N LEU A 77 -21.18 1.59 2.51
CA LEU A 77 -22.64 1.61 2.68
C LEU A 77 -23.02 1.88 4.15
N GLY A 78 -22.28 1.32 5.11
CA GLY A 78 -22.47 1.61 6.53
C GLY A 78 -22.18 3.07 6.91
N SER A 79 -21.34 3.75 6.13
CA SER A 79 -20.94 5.15 6.35
C SER A 79 -21.71 6.15 5.46
N PHE A 80 -22.78 5.72 4.82
CA PHE A 80 -23.52 6.54 3.87
C PHE A 80 -23.99 7.89 4.44
N GLY A 81 -24.34 7.93 5.72
CA GLY A 81 -24.74 9.17 6.41
C GLY A 81 -23.59 10.20 6.48
N LEU A 82 -22.35 9.74 6.67
CA LEU A 82 -21.17 10.62 6.66
C LEU A 82 -20.85 11.09 5.23
N ILE A 83 -20.95 10.20 4.27
CA ILE A 83 -20.69 10.51 2.86
C ILE A 83 -21.68 11.55 2.35
N SER A 84 -22.96 11.40 2.65
CA SER A 84 -24.00 12.34 2.24
C SER A 84 -23.86 13.73 2.90
N LYS A 85 -23.31 13.78 4.12
CA LYS A 85 -23.05 15.04 4.82
C LYS A 85 -21.83 15.79 4.25
N PHE A 86 -20.79 15.07 3.85
CA PHE A 86 -19.51 15.65 3.42
C PHE A 86 -19.21 15.42 1.94
N TRP A 87 -20.20 15.10 1.13
CA TRP A 87 -20.01 14.76 -0.29
C TRP A 87 -19.22 15.81 -1.09
N MET A 88 -19.49 17.11 -0.83
CA MET A 88 -18.79 18.20 -1.50
C MET A 88 -17.30 18.23 -1.13
N SER A 89 -16.99 18.08 0.15
CA SER A 89 -15.60 18.02 0.63
C SER A 89 -14.85 16.81 0.04
N ILE A 90 -15.52 15.65 -0.02
CA ILE A 90 -14.96 14.44 -0.61
C ILE A 90 -14.65 14.64 -2.08
N LEU A 91 -15.57 15.23 -2.86
CA LEU A 91 -15.36 15.52 -4.28
C LEU A 91 -14.16 16.46 -4.51
N ILE A 92 -14.07 17.54 -3.73
CA ILE A 92 -12.98 18.51 -3.85
C ILE A 92 -11.64 17.83 -3.52
N ILE A 93 -11.57 17.10 -2.40
CA ILE A 93 -10.35 16.41 -1.97
C ILE A 93 -9.93 15.36 -3.00
N CYS A 94 -10.85 14.55 -3.49
CA CYS A 94 -10.55 13.54 -4.52
C CYS A 94 -10.03 14.18 -5.82
N SER A 95 -10.67 15.27 -6.27
CA SER A 95 -10.25 15.96 -7.50
C SER A 95 -8.86 16.56 -7.35
N VAL A 96 -8.61 17.29 -6.27
CA VAL A 96 -7.30 17.90 -5.99
C VAL A 96 -6.21 16.83 -5.84
N SER A 97 -6.48 15.77 -5.08
CA SER A 97 -5.53 14.67 -4.88
C SER A 97 -5.20 13.95 -6.20
N THR A 98 -6.20 13.73 -7.05
CA THR A 98 -6.00 13.08 -8.35
C THR A 98 -5.10 13.91 -9.25
N VAL A 99 -5.37 15.21 -9.37
CA VAL A 99 -4.55 16.12 -10.18
C VAL A 99 -3.12 16.15 -9.62
N LEU A 100 -2.97 16.27 -8.32
CA LEU A 100 -1.66 16.32 -7.65
C LEU A 100 -0.86 15.04 -7.91
N VAL A 101 -1.47 13.87 -7.78
CA VAL A 101 -0.81 12.58 -8.04
C VAL A 101 -0.39 12.48 -9.51
N ILE A 102 -1.24 12.85 -10.45
CA ILE A 102 -0.92 12.82 -11.89
C ILE A 102 0.28 13.72 -12.18
N VAL A 103 0.29 14.94 -11.66
CA VAL A 103 1.39 15.89 -11.85
C VAL A 103 2.70 15.36 -11.27
N VAL A 104 2.67 14.87 -10.02
CA VAL A 104 3.87 14.32 -9.38
C VAL A 104 4.42 13.11 -10.13
N VAL A 105 3.56 12.17 -10.50
CA VAL A 105 3.97 10.97 -11.24
C VAL A 105 4.55 11.36 -12.61
N ALA A 106 3.92 12.29 -13.33
CA ALA A 106 4.42 12.77 -14.61
C ALA A 106 5.80 13.42 -14.50
N LEU A 107 6.01 14.26 -13.47
CA LEU A 107 7.31 14.92 -13.24
C LEU A 107 8.40 13.89 -12.89
N VAL A 108 8.09 12.95 -12.02
CA VAL A 108 9.03 11.88 -11.66
C VAL A 108 9.39 11.04 -12.89
N GLN A 109 8.40 10.67 -13.69
CA GLN A 109 8.61 9.90 -14.91
C GLN A 109 9.51 10.65 -15.92
N GLN A 110 9.25 11.92 -16.15
CA GLN A 110 10.08 12.75 -17.02
C GLN A 110 11.53 12.86 -16.52
N GLN A 111 11.71 12.97 -15.22
CA GLN A 111 13.05 13.09 -14.64
C GLN A 111 13.83 11.78 -14.73
N MET A 112 13.14 10.65 -14.58
CA MET A 112 13.74 9.33 -14.77
C MET A 112 14.12 9.08 -16.23
N GLU A 113 13.30 9.52 -17.18
CA GLU A 113 13.54 9.37 -18.62
C GLU A 113 14.74 10.23 -19.08
N LYS A 114 14.84 11.46 -18.58
CA LYS A 114 15.98 12.34 -18.86
C LYS A 114 17.32 11.77 -18.35
N ARG A 115 17.29 11.04 -17.24
CA ARG A 115 18.50 10.37 -16.72
C ARG A 115 18.94 9.14 -17.53
N LYS A 116 18.04 8.58 -18.32
CA LYS A 116 18.32 7.40 -19.14
C LYS A 116 18.89 7.72 -20.52
N LYS A 117 18.82 8.98 -20.92
CA LYS A 117 19.46 9.53 -22.12
C LYS A 117 20.81 10.13 -21.78
#